data_60f53b1ff9a8c2a4cabe748776b1e969
#
_entry.id   60f53b1ff9a8c2a4cabe748776b1e969
#
_cell.length_a   1.000
_cell.length_b   1.000
_cell.length_c   1.000
_cell.angle_alpha   90.00
_cell.angle_beta   90.00
_cell.angle_gamma   90.00
#
_symmetry.space_group_name_H-M   'P 1'
#
loop_
_entity.id
_entity.type
_entity.pdbx_description
1 polymer ?
#
loop_
_entity_poly.entity_id
_entity_poly.type
_entity_poly.pdbx_seq_one_letter_code
_entity_poly.pdbx_strand_id
1 'polypeptide(L)'
;MDELKLSNVNETSETTQYIVIKLGAEQYGIDIKYIDNIVRMQHITRVPKVANYLKGVINLRGEVVPVMSIRLKMDLPGDEITKATRIIILKLEQHGTIGIVVDEVKEVVTLLNEEVERVSYDAQEGRTSFICGIGKHNEELISLLDLNMVAMEK
;
A
#
# COMPACT_ATOMS: atom_id res chain seq x y z
N MET A 1 13.01 -13.96 34.41
CA MET A 1 14.26 -13.41 34.04
C MET A 1 14.44 -13.22 32.58
N ASP A 2 14.48 -14.29 31.86
CA ASP A 2 14.59 -14.19 30.45
C ASP A 2 13.40 -13.49 29.84
N GLU A 3 12.27 -13.68 30.44
CA GLU A 3 11.09 -13.04 29.95
C GLU A 3 11.18 -11.54 29.99
N LEU A 4 11.80 -11.06 31.04
CA LEU A 4 11.99 -9.65 31.17
C LEU A 4 12.88 -9.12 30.07
N LYS A 5 13.94 -9.85 29.80
CA LYS A 5 14.83 -9.47 28.75
C LYS A 5 14.14 -9.48 27.42
N LEU A 6 13.33 -10.48 27.20
CA LEU A 6 12.59 -10.56 25.94
C LEU A 6 11.66 -9.39 25.77
N SER A 7 11.03 -8.97 26.84
CA SER A 7 10.18 -7.80 26.77
C SER A 7 10.93 -6.58 26.31
N ASN A 8 12.08 -6.36 26.95
CA ASN A 8 12.89 -5.21 26.60
C ASN A 8 13.37 -5.27 25.18
N VAL A 9 13.79 -6.46 24.77
CA VAL A 9 14.25 -6.63 23.41
C VAL A 9 13.11 -6.34 22.45
N ASN A 10 11.92 -6.80 22.78
CA ASN A 10 10.77 -6.57 21.91
C ASN A 10 10.45 -5.09 21.76
N GLU A 11 10.63 -4.34 22.82
CA GLU A 11 10.40 -2.91 22.75
C GLU A 11 11.36 -2.23 21.81
N THR A 12 12.62 -2.66 21.81
CA THR A 12 13.62 -2.05 20.97
C THR A 12 13.65 -2.65 19.58
N SER A 13 13.12 -3.87 19.43
CA SER A 13 13.18 -4.56 18.15
C SER A 13 11.80 -4.82 17.59
N GLU A 14 10.89 -3.92 17.86
CA GLU A 14 9.58 -4.05 17.26
C GLU A 14 9.69 -4.13 15.77
N THR A 15 8.88 -4.97 15.18
CA THR A 15 8.88 -5.16 13.74
C THR A 15 7.51 -4.89 13.18
N THR A 16 7.47 -4.59 11.90
CA THR A 16 6.24 -4.46 11.15
C THR A 16 6.39 -5.26 9.88
N GLN A 17 5.35 -5.95 9.51
CA GLN A 17 5.34 -6.72 8.27
C GLN A 17 4.68 -5.90 7.17
N TYR A 18 5.28 -5.97 6.01
CA TYR A 18 4.79 -5.24 4.85
C TYR A 18 4.65 -6.20 3.69
N ILE A 19 3.62 -5.99 2.89
CA ILE A 19 3.53 -6.65 1.60
C ILE A 19 4.22 -5.76 0.59
N VAL A 20 5.18 -6.32 -0.13
CA VAL A 20 5.93 -5.58 -1.14
C VAL A 20 5.21 -5.73 -2.46
N ILE A 21 4.92 -4.60 -3.07
CA ILE A 21 4.27 -4.54 -4.38
C ILE A 21 5.18 -3.83 -5.35
N LYS A 22 4.91 -4.02 -6.63
CA LYS A 22 5.64 -3.31 -7.67
C LYS A 22 4.71 -2.36 -8.40
N LEU A 23 5.24 -1.19 -8.69
CA LEU A 23 4.62 -0.23 -9.59
C LEU A 23 5.73 0.18 -10.55
N GLY A 24 5.68 -0.36 -11.77
CA GLY A 24 6.77 -0.16 -12.70
C GLY A 24 8.03 -0.83 -12.18
N ALA A 25 9.11 -0.09 -12.13
CA ALA A 25 10.40 -0.61 -11.70
C ALA A 25 10.63 -0.48 -10.20
N GLU A 26 9.73 0.18 -9.49
CA GLU A 26 9.97 0.49 -8.08
C GLU A 26 9.12 -0.37 -7.17
N GLN A 27 9.63 -0.59 -5.97
CA GLN A 27 8.97 -1.40 -4.97
C GLN A 27 8.42 -0.52 -3.86
N TYR A 28 7.22 -0.88 -3.43
CA TYR A 28 6.54 -0.16 -2.35
C TYR A 28 6.07 -1.17 -1.32
N GLY A 29 5.96 -0.71 -0.08
CA GLY A 29 5.50 -1.57 1.01
C GLY A 29 4.19 -1.10 1.57
N ILE A 30 3.31 -2.04 1.84
CA ILE A 30 2.02 -1.77 2.46
C ILE A 30 1.96 -2.55 3.77
N ASP A 31 1.72 -1.82 4.86
CA ASP A 31 1.59 -2.44 6.18
C ASP A 31 0.44 -3.45 6.14
N ILE A 32 0.73 -4.70 6.50
CA ILE A 32 -0.28 -5.76 6.36
C ILE A 32 -1.48 -5.55 7.25
N LYS A 33 -1.36 -4.75 8.29
CA LYS A 33 -2.51 -4.56 9.19
C LYS A 33 -3.69 -3.89 8.49
N TYR A 34 -3.44 -3.22 7.36
CA TYR A 34 -4.52 -2.56 6.62
C TYR A 34 -5.10 -3.44 5.51
N ILE A 35 -4.48 -4.58 5.26
CA ILE A 35 -4.89 -5.40 4.11
C ILE A 35 -5.94 -6.40 4.55
N ASP A 36 -7.10 -6.34 3.89
CA ASP A 36 -8.16 -7.29 4.12
C ASP A 36 -8.01 -8.51 3.22
N ASN A 37 -7.67 -8.25 1.96
CA ASN A 37 -7.63 -9.33 0.98
C ASN A 37 -6.84 -8.90 -0.24
N ILE A 38 -6.39 -9.86 -1.02
CA ILE A 38 -5.72 -9.60 -2.28
C ILE A 38 -6.43 -10.46 -3.31
N VAL A 39 -6.96 -9.82 -4.34
CA VAL A 39 -7.75 -10.55 -5.34
C VAL A 39 -7.19 -10.30 -6.72
N ARG A 40 -7.50 -11.21 -7.63
CA ARG A 40 -7.11 -11.06 -9.02
C ARG A 40 -7.91 -9.94 -9.67
N MET A 41 -7.37 -9.42 -10.75
CA MET A 41 -8.13 -8.45 -11.53
C MET A 41 -9.45 -9.04 -11.95
N GLN A 42 -10.47 -8.22 -11.88
CA GLN A 42 -11.82 -8.63 -12.26
C GLN A 42 -12.50 -7.41 -12.84
N HIS A 43 -13.70 -7.62 -13.34
CA HIS A 43 -14.43 -6.53 -13.99
C HIS A 43 -14.68 -5.39 -13.02
N ILE A 44 -14.36 -4.19 -13.44
CA ILE A 44 -14.58 -2.99 -12.66
C ILE A 44 -15.67 -2.19 -13.35
N THR A 45 -16.73 -1.89 -12.62
CA THR A 45 -17.82 -1.09 -13.16
C THR A 45 -17.46 0.38 -13.01
N ARG A 46 -17.41 1.08 -14.12
CA ARG A 46 -17.00 2.48 -14.12
C ARG A 46 -18.07 3.36 -13.52
N VAL A 47 -17.63 4.41 -12.83
CA VAL A 47 -18.51 5.41 -12.26
C VAL A 47 -18.20 6.72 -12.97
N PRO A 48 -19.22 7.41 -13.51
CA PRO A 48 -18.95 8.64 -14.26
C PRO A 48 -18.65 9.81 -13.34
N LYS A 49 -17.92 10.78 -13.85
CA LYS A 49 -17.70 12.07 -13.19
C LYS A 49 -16.96 11.94 -11.87
N VAL A 50 -15.98 11.03 -11.82
CA VAL A 50 -15.12 10.91 -10.65
C VAL A 50 -13.71 11.23 -11.06
N ALA A 51 -12.81 11.34 -10.09
CA ALA A 51 -11.41 11.61 -10.36
C ALA A 51 -10.83 10.52 -11.25
N ASN A 52 -9.81 10.87 -12.04
CA ASN A 52 -9.28 9.94 -13.02
C ASN A 52 -8.64 8.70 -12.39
N TYR A 53 -8.18 8.80 -11.15
CA TYR A 53 -7.57 7.64 -10.49
C TYR A 53 -8.60 6.65 -9.98
N LEU A 54 -9.85 7.04 -9.89
CA LEU A 54 -10.90 6.13 -9.44
C LEU A 54 -11.40 5.35 -10.63
N LYS A 55 -11.05 4.05 -10.67
CA LYS A 55 -11.38 3.20 -11.81
C LYS A 55 -12.84 2.81 -11.84
N GLY A 56 -13.46 2.72 -10.68
CA GLY A 56 -14.85 2.30 -10.57
C GLY A 56 -15.06 1.49 -9.33
N VAL A 57 -15.96 0.53 -9.39
CA VAL A 57 -16.28 -0.30 -8.24
C VAL A 57 -16.30 -1.76 -8.66
N ILE A 58 -16.05 -2.64 -7.70
CA ILE A 58 -16.24 -4.07 -7.87
C ILE A 58 -17.21 -4.55 -6.81
N ASN A 59 -17.83 -5.69 -7.09
CA ASN A 59 -18.68 -6.35 -6.10
C ASN A 59 -17.87 -7.48 -5.49
N LEU A 60 -17.62 -7.40 -4.20
CA LEU A 60 -16.83 -8.40 -3.51
C LEU A 60 -17.68 -8.97 -2.38
N ARG A 61 -18.14 -10.19 -2.58
CA ARG A 61 -18.95 -10.88 -1.57
C ARG A 61 -20.15 -10.04 -1.13
N GLY A 62 -20.82 -9.42 -2.13
CA GLY A 62 -22.01 -8.66 -1.87
C GLY A 62 -21.77 -7.23 -1.44
N GLU A 63 -20.52 -6.85 -1.34
CA GLU A 63 -20.16 -5.51 -0.92
C GLU A 63 -19.59 -4.73 -2.11
N VAL A 64 -20.02 -3.48 -2.26
CA VAL A 64 -19.52 -2.63 -3.34
C VAL A 64 -18.27 -1.94 -2.83
N VAL A 65 -17.14 -2.18 -3.54
CA VAL A 65 -15.84 -1.67 -3.11
C VAL A 65 -15.29 -0.76 -4.21
N PRO A 66 -15.00 0.50 -3.88
CA PRO A 66 -14.36 1.38 -4.87
C PRO A 66 -12.93 0.94 -5.11
N VAL A 67 -12.50 1.05 -6.37
CA VAL A 67 -11.17 0.62 -6.79
C VAL A 67 -10.47 1.78 -7.43
N MET A 68 -9.27 2.08 -6.96
CA MET A 68 -8.48 3.18 -7.50
C MET A 68 -7.20 2.66 -8.12
N SER A 69 -6.68 3.42 -9.07
CA SER A 69 -5.37 3.18 -9.64
C SER A 69 -4.36 3.95 -8.82
N ILE A 70 -3.52 3.23 -8.10
CA ILE A 70 -2.50 3.91 -7.31
C ILE A 70 -1.47 4.56 -8.24
N ARG A 71 -1.26 4.00 -9.43
CA ARG A 71 -0.39 4.64 -10.40
C ARG A 71 -0.89 6.03 -10.76
N LEU A 72 -2.16 6.13 -11.10
CA LEU A 72 -2.72 7.43 -11.47
C LEU A 72 -2.77 8.38 -10.30
N LYS A 73 -3.03 7.86 -9.11
CA LYS A 73 -3.03 8.69 -7.92
C LYS A 73 -1.67 9.33 -7.69
N MET A 74 -0.61 8.61 -8.01
CA MET A 74 0.76 9.07 -7.81
C MET A 74 1.36 9.71 -9.07
N ASP A 75 0.53 10.00 -10.06
CA ASP A 75 0.98 10.65 -11.30
C ASP A 75 1.93 9.79 -12.09
N LEU A 76 1.74 8.51 -12.06
CA LEU A 76 2.50 7.58 -12.88
C LEU A 76 1.70 7.22 -14.12
N PRO A 77 2.36 6.66 -15.15
CA PRO A 77 1.60 6.17 -16.30
C PRO A 77 0.55 5.16 -15.87
N GLY A 78 -0.55 5.11 -16.61
CA GLY A 78 -1.68 4.27 -16.25
C GLY A 78 -1.35 2.80 -16.18
N ASP A 79 -2.29 2.05 -15.64
CA ASP A 79 -2.10 0.63 -15.42
C ASP A 79 -2.09 -0.14 -16.73
N GLU A 80 -1.22 -1.14 -16.79
CA GLU A 80 -1.24 -2.14 -17.84
C GLU A 80 -1.59 -3.47 -17.18
N ILE A 81 -2.70 -4.04 -17.59
CA ILE A 81 -3.19 -5.26 -16.95
C ILE A 81 -2.43 -6.45 -17.48
N THR A 82 -1.81 -7.20 -16.58
CA THR A 82 -1.12 -8.44 -16.92
C THR A 82 -1.63 -9.54 -16.02
N LYS A 83 -1.06 -10.74 -16.17
CA LYS A 83 -1.43 -11.84 -15.30
C LYS A 83 -1.02 -11.58 -13.85
N ALA A 84 -0.04 -10.72 -13.64
CA ALA A 84 0.44 -10.43 -12.30
C ALA A 84 -0.36 -9.37 -11.59
N THR A 85 -1.17 -8.60 -12.31
CA THR A 85 -1.94 -7.49 -11.75
C THR A 85 -2.88 -7.99 -10.67
N ARG A 86 -2.95 -7.24 -9.57
CA ARG A 86 -3.81 -7.60 -8.43
C ARG A 86 -4.54 -6.38 -7.94
N ILE A 87 -5.64 -6.61 -7.25
CA ILE A 87 -6.33 -5.57 -6.49
C ILE A 87 -6.15 -5.91 -5.02
N ILE A 88 -5.57 -4.98 -4.29
CA ILE A 88 -5.39 -5.14 -2.84
C ILE A 88 -6.55 -4.44 -2.17
N ILE A 89 -7.29 -5.20 -1.38
CA ILE A 89 -8.44 -4.68 -0.65
C ILE A 89 -7.96 -4.20 0.71
N LEU A 90 -8.16 -2.94 0.97
CA LEU A 90 -7.69 -2.29 2.20
C LEU A 90 -8.88 -1.92 3.06
N LYS A 91 -8.70 -2.03 4.36
CA LYS A 91 -9.66 -1.53 5.34
C LYS A 91 -9.00 -0.41 6.11
N LEU A 92 -9.47 0.80 5.90
CA LEU A 92 -8.89 2.00 6.51
C LEU A 92 -9.92 2.61 7.43
N GLU A 93 -9.46 3.01 8.60
CA GLU A 93 -10.37 3.48 9.63
C GLU A 93 -11.22 4.65 9.16
N GLN A 94 -10.60 5.59 8.47
CA GLN A 94 -11.31 6.81 8.08
C GLN A 94 -11.90 6.74 6.69
N HIS A 95 -11.49 5.77 5.88
CA HIS A 95 -11.90 5.73 4.48
C HIS A 95 -12.67 4.48 4.13
N GLY A 96 -12.82 3.57 5.08
CA GLY A 96 -13.55 2.33 4.83
C GLY A 96 -12.76 1.38 3.96
N THR A 97 -13.49 0.57 3.22
CA THR A 97 -12.91 -0.46 2.37
C THR A 97 -12.68 0.10 0.98
N ILE A 98 -11.46 0.01 0.50
CA ILE A 98 -11.13 0.42 -0.86
C ILE A 98 -10.19 -0.61 -1.47
N GLY A 99 -10.16 -0.67 -2.79
CA GLY A 99 -9.23 -1.52 -3.51
C GLY A 99 -8.23 -0.66 -4.27
N ILE A 100 -7.00 -1.13 -4.35
CA ILE A 100 -5.98 -0.47 -5.16
C ILE A 100 -5.42 -1.46 -6.15
N VAL A 101 -5.19 -0.99 -7.37
CA VAL A 101 -4.62 -1.82 -8.44
C VAL A 101 -3.12 -1.70 -8.37
N VAL A 102 -2.44 -2.85 -8.29
CA VAL A 102 -0.97 -2.88 -8.26
C VAL A 102 -0.47 -3.78 -9.37
N ASP A 103 0.74 -3.49 -9.86
CA ASP A 103 1.30 -4.27 -10.96
C ASP A 103 1.54 -5.71 -10.57
N GLU A 104 2.02 -5.92 -9.36
CA GLU A 104 2.44 -7.23 -8.92
C GLU A 104 2.62 -7.22 -7.41
N VAL A 105 2.29 -8.34 -6.77
CA VAL A 105 2.59 -8.54 -5.35
C VAL A 105 3.79 -9.46 -5.29
N LYS A 106 4.86 -9.02 -4.61
CA LYS A 106 6.09 -9.78 -4.58
C LYS A 106 6.20 -10.71 -3.39
N GLU A 107 6.17 -10.15 -2.19
CA GLU A 107 6.44 -10.96 -1.01
C GLU A 107 6.10 -10.17 0.24
N VAL A 108 6.11 -10.86 1.37
CA VAL A 108 5.95 -10.23 2.67
C VAL A 108 7.34 -10.10 3.28
N VAL A 109 7.66 -8.91 3.77
CA VAL A 109 8.93 -8.68 4.44
C VAL A 109 8.66 -8.19 5.84
N THR A 110 9.62 -8.45 6.75
CA THR A 110 9.55 -7.97 8.12
C THR A 110 10.67 -6.98 8.31
N LEU A 111 10.33 -5.78 8.74
CA LEU A 111 11.31 -4.72 8.95
C LEU A 111 11.32 -4.31 10.42
N LEU A 112 12.51 -4.03 10.92
CA LEU A 112 12.64 -3.44 12.26
C LEU A 112 12.20 -1.99 12.20
N ASN A 113 11.29 -1.60 13.07
CA ASN A 113 10.76 -0.25 13.04
C ASN A 113 11.86 0.79 13.20
N GLU A 114 12.85 0.49 14.04
CA GLU A 114 13.91 1.46 14.27
C GLU A 114 14.84 1.63 13.08
N GLU A 115 14.80 0.68 12.13
CA GLU A 115 15.64 0.77 10.94
C GLU A 115 14.91 1.41 9.77
N VAL A 116 13.65 1.74 9.93
CA VAL A 116 12.91 2.41 8.87
C VAL A 116 13.19 3.90 8.96
N GLU A 117 13.61 4.48 7.86
CA GLU A 117 13.88 5.90 7.81
C GLU A 117 12.58 6.64 7.55
N ARG A 118 12.18 7.50 8.50
CA ARG A 118 10.93 8.23 8.36
C ARG A 118 11.12 9.40 7.41
N VAL A 119 10.05 9.72 6.69
CA VAL A 119 10.08 10.79 5.70
C VAL A 119 9.21 11.93 6.21
N SER A 120 9.74 13.16 6.14
CA SER A 120 9.05 14.32 6.64
C SER A 120 8.03 14.82 5.63
N TYR A 121 6.81 15.05 6.10
CA TYR A 121 5.76 15.55 5.23
C TYR A 121 6.05 16.97 4.74
N ASP A 122 6.83 17.72 5.51
CA ASP A 122 7.10 19.11 5.15
C ASP A 122 7.89 19.25 3.87
N ALA A 123 8.66 18.23 3.52
CA ALA A 123 9.51 18.28 2.36
C ALA A 123 8.96 17.51 1.18
N GLN A 124 7.73 17.00 1.27
CA GLN A 124 7.19 16.13 0.26
C GLN A 124 6.34 16.86 -0.75
N GLU A 125 6.49 16.49 -2.00
CA GLU A 125 5.69 17.02 -3.09
C GLU A 125 5.39 15.88 -4.04
N GLY A 126 4.24 16.00 -4.72
CA GLY A 126 3.87 15.05 -5.74
C GLY A 126 3.87 13.63 -5.21
N ARG A 127 4.56 12.75 -5.92
CA ARG A 127 4.58 11.34 -5.62
C ARG A 127 5.09 11.03 -4.22
N THR A 128 6.07 11.80 -3.74
CA THR A 128 6.67 11.52 -2.46
C THR A 128 5.74 11.82 -1.29
N SER A 129 4.66 12.57 -1.54
CA SER A 129 3.71 12.85 -0.47
C SER A 129 2.97 11.60 0.00
N PHE A 130 3.04 10.50 -0.75
CA PHE A 130 2.37 9.26 -0.38
C PHE A 130 3.30 8.29 0.33
N ILE A 131 4.53 8.70 0.61
CA ILE A 131 5.53 7.83 1.21
C ILE A 131 5.82 8.30 2.62
N CYS A 132 5.70 7.41 3.60
CA CYS A 132 5.93 7.75 5.00
C CYS A 132 7.24 7.23 5.54
N GLY A 133 7.93 6.40 4.79
CA GLY A 133 9.20 5.86 5.26
C GLY A 133 9.88 5.07 4.17
N ILE A 134 11.14 4.74 4.41
CA ILE A 134 11.92 3.93 3.49
C ILE A 134 12.56 2.82 4.28
N GLY A 135 12.31 1.59 3.83
CA GLY A 135 12.92 0.42 4.42
C GLY A 135 13.91 -0.19 3.48
N LYS A 136 14.72 -1.08 4.01
CA LYS A 136 15.73 -1.77 3.22
C LYS A 136 15.62 -3.25 3.46
N HIS A 137 15.58 -4.02 2.39
CA HIS A 137 15.48 -5.46 2.46
C HIS A 137 16.31 -6.07 1.35
N ASN A 138 17.28 -6.91 1.71
CA ASN A 138 18.17 -7.54 0.75
C ASN A 138 18.81 -6.50 -0.17
N GLU A 139 19.24 -5.39 0.42
CA GLU A 139 19.93 -4.31 -0.26
C GLU A 139 19.07 -3.57 -1.27
N GLU A 140 17.77 -3.80 -1.24
CA GLU A 140 16.83 -3.04 -2.05
C GLU A 140 16.03 -2.11 -1.18
N LEU A 141 15.73 -0.94 -1.72
CA LEU A 141 14.93 0.03 -1.00
C LEU A 141 13.46 -0.18 -1.27
N ILE A 142 12.67 -0.07 -0.23
CA ILE A 142 11.23 -0.21 -0.31
C ILE A 142 10.61 1.07 0.24
N SER A 143 9.83 1.75 -0.58
CA SER A 143 9.15 2.97 -0.16
C SER A 143 7.84 2.58 0.50
N LEU A 144 7.66 2.96 1.77
CA LEU A 144 6.50 2.57 2.53
C LEU A 144 5.37 3.57 2.29
N LEU A 145 4.21 3.05 1.93
CA LEU A 145 3.08 3.90 1.56
C LEU A 145 2.29 4.35 2.77
N ASP A 146 1.90 5.61 2.74
CA ASP A 146 0.95 6.16 3.71
C ASP A 146 -0.43 6.00 3.11
N LEU A 147 -1.16 4.99 3.55
CA LEU A 147 -2.41 4.64 2.92
C LEU A 147 -3.49 5.68 3.16
N ASN A 148 -3.41 6.41 4.25
CA ASN A 148 -4.38 7.49 4.47
C ASN A 148 -4.19 8.58 3.44
N MET A 149 -2.94 8.90 3.11
CA MET A 149 -2.68 9.88 2.07
C MET A 149 -3.11 9.37 0.70
N VAL A 150 -2.85 8.09 0.43
CA VAL A 150 -3.26 7.49 -0.84
C VAL A 150 -4.77 7.57 -1.01
N ALA A 151 -5.52 7.35 0.07
CA ALA A 151 -6.98 7.30 0.00
C ALA A 151 -7.64 8.67 0.03
N MET A 152 -6.91 9.71 0.37
CA MET A 152 -7.50 11.03 0.43
C MET A 152 -7.90 11.51 -0.96
N GLU A 153 -9.05 12.16 -1.03
CA GLU A 153 -9.49 12.74 -2.28
C GLU A 153 -8.71 13.99 -2.56
N LYS A 154 -8.34 14.14 -3.82
CA LYS A 154 -7.68 15.37 -4.21
C LYS A 154 -7.69 15.52 -5.70
#